data_c2f0393a71767131d969d4e69485df9c
#
_entry.id   c2f0393a71767131d969d4e69485df9c
#
_cell.length_a   1.000
_cell.length_b   1.000
_cell.length_c   1.000
_cell.angle_alpha   90.00
_cell.angle_beta   90.00
_cell.angle_gamma   90.00
#
_symmetry.space_group_name_H-M   'P 1'
#
loop_
_entity.id
_entity.type
_entity.pdbx_description
1 polymer ?
#
loop_
_entity_poly.entity_id
_entity_poly.type
_entity_poly.pdbx_seq_one_letter_code
_entity_poly.pdbx_strand_id
1 'polypeptide(L)'
;SNTDMRDVEAYGGVFSGSNFSRANLTNASFVGAYLEGASFAGATLSGTNLSGAQLARATGLTQGQLNQACGDGSTVLPRGLRIPAC
;
A
#
# COMPACT_ATOMS: atom_id res chain seq x y z
N SER A 1 4.53 6.02 11.41
CA SER A 1 5.47 7.07 11.11
C SER A 1 6.90 6.59 11.31
N ASN A 2 7.76 6.79 10.34
CA ASN A 2 9.17 6.38 10.33
C ASN A 2 9.40 4.93 10.77
N THR A 3 8.39 4.09 10.64
CA THR A 3 8.47 2.69 11.04
C THR A 3 9.16 1.89 9.95
N ASP A 4 10.04 0.99 10.35
CA ASP A 4 10.68 0.07 9.42
C ASP A 4 9.83 -1.19 9.30
N MET A 5 9.18 -1.34 8.14
CA MET A 5 8.33 -2.50 7.85
C MET A 5 8.80 -3.20 6.58
N ARG A 6 10.10 -3.14 6.31
CA ARG A 6 10.66 -3.81 5.13
C ARG A 6 10.41 -5.31 5.22
N ASP A 7 10.07 -5.91 4.08
CA ASP A 7 9.87 -7.35 3.94
C ASP A 7 8.76 -7.93 4.81
N VAL A 8 7.90 -7.09 5.39
CA VAL A 8 6.80 -7.58 6.21
C VAL A 8 5.81 -8.37 5.34
N GLU A 9 5.26 -9.45 5.90
CA GLU A 9 4.23 -10.26 5.22
C GLU A 9 2.91 -10.04 5.94
N ALA A 10 2.02 -9.29 5.31
CA ALA A 10 0.76 -8.89 5.90
C ALA A 10 -0.44 -9.38 5.07
N TYR A 11 -0.39 -10.64 4.66
CA TYR A 11 -1.43 -11.24 3.83
C TYR A 11 -2.80 -11.19 4.53
N GLY A 12 -3.78 -10.62 3.85
CA GLY A 12 -5.16 -10.59 4.35
C GLY A 12 -5.35 -9.83 5.65
N GLY A 13 -4.34 -9.12 6.13
CA GLY A 13 -4.43 -8.39 7.38
C GLY A 13 -5.41 -7.22 7.30
N VAL A 14 -5.98 -6.86 8.46
CA VAL A 14 -6.90 -5.72 8.55
C VAL A 14 -6.13 -4.52 9.12
N PHE A 15 -5.91 -3.52 8.29
CA PHE A 15 -5.16 -2.32 8.65
C PHE A 15 -5.98 -1.05 8.36
N SER A 16 -7.29 -1.18 8.32
CA SER A 16 -8.17 -0.04 8.02
C SER A 16 -7.91 1.08 9.01
N GLY A 17 -7.70 2.29 8.51
CA GLY A 17 -7.42 3.45 9.33
C GLY A 17 -6.02 3.51 9.93
N SER A 18 -5.15 2.56 9.63
CA SER A 18 -3.79 2.54 10.17
C SER A 18 -2.95 3.67 9.61
N ASN A 19 -1.99 4.12 10.39
CA ASN A 19 -1.10 5.20 10.00
C ASN A 19 0.26 4.65 9.58
N PHE A 20 0.52 4.64 8.28
CA PHE A 20 1.81 4.24 7.71
C PHE A 20 2.61 5.45 7.22
N SER A 21 2.30 6.63 7.72
CA SER A 21 3.00 7.84 7.29
C SER A 21 4.50 7.69 7.51
N ARG A 22 5.28 7.93 6.45
CA ARG A 22 6.74 7.81 6.41
C ARG A 22 7.28 6.43 6.76
N ALA A 23 6.43 5.41 6.79
CA ALA A 23 6.90 4.04 7.01
C ALA A 23 7.70 3.56 5.79
N ASN A 24 8.70 2.74 6.04
CA ASN A 24 9.45 2.09 4.97
C ASN A 24 8.83 0.71 4.75
N LEU A 25 8.10 0.57 3.64
CA LEU A 25 7.39 -0.65 3.29
C LEU A 25 8.06 -1.40 2.13
N THR A 26 9.36 -1.15 1.93
CA THR A 26 10.11 -1.77 0.84
C THR A 26 9.97 -3.28 0.87
N ASN A 27 9.55 -3.86 -0.25
CA ASN A 27 9.34 -5.29 -0.43
C ASN A 27 8.31 -5.91 0.53
N ALA A 28 7.48 -5.09 1.19
CA ALA A 28 6.41 -5.61 2.03
C ALA A 28 5.33 -6.24 1.16
N SER A 29 4.63 -7.23 1.70
CA SER A 29 3.53 -7.88 1.02
C SER A 29 2.22 -7.58 1.75
N PHE A 30 1.29 -6.93 1.06
CA PHE A 30 -0.05 -6.65 1.56
C PHE A 30 -1.10 -7.34 0.68
N VAL A 31 -0.78 -8.52 0.18
CA VAL A 31 -1.69 -9.26 -0.70
C VAL A 31 -3.01 -9.53 0.02
N GLY A 32 -4.11 -9.04 -0.55
CA GLY A 32 -5.43 -9.20 0.02
C GLY A 32 -5.69 -8.40 1.30
N ALA A 33 -4.79 -7.49 1.68
CA ALA A 33 -4.94 -6.73 2.92
C ALA A 33 -6.04 -5.68 2.81
N TYR A 34 -6.65 -5.35 3.95
CA TYR A 34 -7.66 -4.30 4.06
C TYR A 34 -6.99 -3.04 4.56
N LEU A 35 -6.84 -2.06 3.67
CA LEU A 35 -6.12 -0.82 3.95
C LEU A 35 -7.01 0.41 3.75
N GLU A 36 -8.32 0.26 3.85
CA GLU A 36 -9.24 1.36 3.67
C GLU A 36 -8.99 2.46 4.70
N GLY A 37 -8.88 3.70 4.22
CA GLY A 37 -8.65 4.83 5.11
C GLY A 37 -7.26 4.89 5.74
N ALA A 38 -6.36 3.96 5.41
CA ALA A 38 -4.99 4.01 5.93
C ALA A 38 -4.24 5.22 5.35
N SER A 39 -3.28 5.75 6.10
CA SER A 39 -2.48 6.90 5.66
C SER A 39 -1.11 6.39 5.20
N PHE A 40 -0.71 6.81 3.99
CA PHE A 40 0.58 6.47 3.40
C PHE A 40 1.42 7.70 3.08
N ALA A 41 1.13 8.82 3.73
CA ALA A 41 1.84 10.06 3.45
C ALA A 41 3.35 9.87 3.65
N GLY A 42 4.14 10.11 2.60
CA GLY A 42 5.59 9.97 2.67
C GLY A 42 6.11 8.54 2.83
N ALA A 43 5.25 7.53 2.75
CA ALA A 43 5.67 6.14 2.87
C ALA A 43 6.47 5.69 1.64
N THR A 44 7.42 4.80 1.85
CA THR A 44 8.21 4.20 0.77
C THR A 44 7.54 2.88 0.38
N LEU A 45 7.14 2.75 -0.89
CA LEU A 45 6.44 1.58 -1.40
C LEU A 45 7.25 0.81 -2.44
N SER A 46 8.56 0.92 -2.42
CA SER A 46 9.45 0.24 -3.37
C SER A 46 9.27 -1.27 -3.28
N GLY A 47 8.85 -1.90 -4.38
CA GLY A 47 8.66 -3.35 -4.40
C GLY A 47 7.51 -3.88 -3.54
N THR A 48 6.69 -2.99 -2.99
CA THR A 48 5.53 -3.40 -2.19
C THR A 48 4.51 -4.10 -3.07
N ASN A 49 4.03 -5.26 -2.64
CA ASN A 49 3.01 -6.01 -3.37
C ASN A 49 1.64 -5.72 -2.77
N LEU A 50 0.79 -5.07 -3.55
CA LEU A 50 -0.57 -4.67 -3.15
C LEU A 50 -1.64 -5.46 -3.90
N SER A 51 -1.32 -6.64 -4.43
CA SER A 51 -2.28 -7.45 -5.16
C SER A 51 -3.51 -7.76 -4.30
N GLY A 52 -4.69 -7.45 -4.82
CA GLY A 52 -5.93 -7.67 -4.10
C GLY A 52 -6.14 -6.80 -2.87
N ALA A 53 -5.26 -5.85 -2.59
CA ALA A 53 -5.41 -4.97 -1.43
C ALA A 53 -6.55 -3.98 -1.64
N GLN A 54 -7.23 -3.62 -0.56
CA GLN A 54 -8.33 -2.66 -0.56
C GLN A 54 -7.80 -1.32 -0.08
N LEU A 55 -7.56 -0.40 -1.00
CA LEU A 55 -6.98 0.91 -0.70
C LEU A 55 -7.98 2.05 -0.89
N ALA A 56 -9.26 1.74 -1.03
CA ALA A 56 -10.29 2.76 -1.14
C ALA A 56 -10.19 3.71 0.06
N ARG A 57 -10.25 5.01 -0.18
CA ARG A 57 -10.14 6.05 0.85
C ARG A 57 -8.78 6.10 1.56
N ALA A 58 -7.79 5.33 1.14
CA ALA A 58 -6.44 5.52 1.66
C ALA A 58 -5.97 6.93 1.33
N THR A 59 -5.22 7.54 2.23
CA THR A 59 -4.78 8.93 2.06
C THR A 59 -3.27 9.01 1.90
N GLY A 60 -2.81 10.11 1.33
CA GLY A 60 -1.38 10.37 1.18
C GLY A 60 -0.71 9.57 0.08
N LEU A 61 -1.45 8.78 -0.69
CA LEU A 61 -0.89 8.05 -1.82
C LEU A 61 -0.70 8.97 -3.01
N THR A 62 0.45 8.81 -3.68
CA THR A 62 0.75 9.52 -4.92
C THR A 62 1.00 8.50 -6.01
N GLN A 63 0.88 8.94 -7.25
CA GLN A 63 1.19 8.09 -8.39
C GLN A 63 2.67 7.66 -8.37
N GLY A 64 3.55 8.53 -7.90
CA GLY A 64 4.97 8.20 -7.78
C GLY A 64 5.23 7.04 -6.84
N GLN A 65 4.53 6.99 -5.70
CA GLN A 65 4.63 5.85 -4.78
C GLN A 65 4.14 4.57 -5.45
N LEU A 66 2.98 4.62 -6.09
CA LEU A 66 2.36 3.44 -6.70
C LEU A 66 3.17 2.93 -7.89
N ASN A 67 3.89 3.79 -8.58
CA ASN A 67 4.74 3.37 -9.69
C ASN A 67 5.88 2.46 -9.23
N GLN A 68 6.23 2.49 -7.96
CA GLN A 68 7.29 1.65 -7.41
C GLN A 68 6.76 0.38 -6.74
N ALA A 69 5.45 0.30 -6.55
CA ALA A 69 4.78 -0.87 -6.01
C ALA A 69 4.18 -1.69 -7.14
N CYS A 70 3.51 -2.77 -6.82
CA CYS A 70 2.78 -3.54 -7.81
C CYS A 70 1.47 -4.06 -7.25
N GLY A 71 0.57 -4.40 -8.15
CA GLY A 71 -0.73 -4.93 -7.79
C GLY A 71 -1.31 -5.77 -8.92
N ASP A 72 -2.61 -6.03 -8.87
CA ASP A 72 -3.31 -6.78 -9.92
C ASP A 72 -4.69 -6.15 -10.16
N GLY A 73 -5.50 -6.82 -10.99
CA GLY A 73 -6.83 -6.33 -11.31
C GLY A 73 -7.79 -6.30 -10.13
N SER A 74 -7.46 -6.98 -9.04
CA SER A 74 -8.27 -6.98 -7.82
C SER A 74 -7.88 -5.89 -6.84
N THR A 75 -6.78 -5.17 -7.08
CA THR A 75 -6.36 -4.07 -6.23
C THR A 75 -7.34 -2.91 -6.37
N VAL A 76 -7.91 -2.47 -5.26
CA VAL A 76 -8.80 -1.32 -5.24
C VAL A 76 -8.03 -0.09 -4.80
N LEU A 77 -7.95 0.92 -5.66
CA LEU A 77 -7.16 2.12 -5.43
C LEU A 77 -8.05 3.33 -5.18
N PRO A 78 -7.51 4.37 -4.53
CA PRO A 78 -8.20 5.66 -4.49
C PRO A 78 -8.43 6.17 -5.90
N ARG A 79 -9.46 7.00 -6.04
CA ARG A 79 -9.87 7.54 -7.35
C ARG A 79 -8.71 8.22 -8.08
N GLY A 80 -8.55 7.88 -9.33
CA GLY A 80 -7.58 8.54 -10.21
C GLY A 80 -6.17 7.99 -10.16
N LEU A 81 -5.92 6.97 -9.34
CA LEU A 81 -4.60 6.34 -9.24
C LEU A 81 -4.56 5.01 -9.96
N ARG A 82 -3.36 4.62 -10.38
CA ARG A 82 -3.11 3.35 -11.06
C ARG A 82 -1.91 2.68 -10.46
N ILE A 83 -1.81 1.35 -10.63
CA ILE A 83 -0.69 0.58 -10.10
C ILE A 83 -0.19 -0.38 -11.18
N PRO A 84 1.14 -0.53 -11.36
CA PRO A 84 1.69 -1.50 -12.30
C PRO A 84 1.36 -2.93 -11.84
N ALA A 85 1.23 -3.82 -12.80
CA ALA A 85 1.08 -5.24 -12.50
C ALA A 85 2.39 -5.80 -11.90
N CYS A 86 2.23 -6.74 -10.97
CA CYS A 86 3.39 -7.42 -10.39
C CYS A 86 4.10 -8.34 -11.39
#